data_4c2a33cfc1f1ade2e892fd3397746c86
#
_entry.id   4c2a33cfc1f1ade2e892fd3397746c86
#
_cell.length_a   1.000
_cell.length_b   1.000
_cell.length_c   1.000
_cell.angle_alpha   90.00
_cell.angle_beta   90.00
_cell.angle_gamma   90.00
#
_symmetry.space_group_name_H-M   'P 1'
#
loop_
_entity.id
_entity.type
_entity.pdbx_description
1 polymer ?
#
loop_
_entity_poly.entity_id
_entity_poly.type
_entity_poly.pdbx_seq_one_letter_code
_entity_poly.pdbx_strand_id
1 'polypeptide(L)'
;LVNVTQTDIKKYYDDHKEAFKQGASRDIEYVVFDVMPSDEDYAEAKRMVDDIAAEFAGSDAPMQYATLNSQTKPDANYYGEDELSAELAALAFGNGGETMSGPTLNGDEYTVSRVADVRMMPDTLGAKHILLQKGQEKLADSLVAAIRSGADFAALALDNSFDRSVFQNSGDLGRFTPAQVPAEFTDAALAANVGDVYVVESPAGLQVVQLTYKSRPVRKAQIATVTYKVDPSAATIQTAYQKASGFVTAAGGTME
;
A
#
# COMPACT_ATOMS: atom_id res chain seq x y z
N LEU A 1 37.42 40.47 34.89
CA LEU A 1 36.05 40.01 35.03
C LEU A 1 35.17 41.25 34.97
N VAL A 2 34.33 41.38 33.96
CA VAL A 2 33.32 42.44 33.85
C VAL A 2 32.15 42.05 34.78
N ASN A 3 31.80 42.96 35.69
CA ASN A 3 30.71 42.75 36.63
C ASN A 3 29.44 43.40 36.03
N VAL A 4 28.53 42.63 35.52
CA VAL A 4 27.28 43.12 34.95
C VAL A 4 26.26 43.37 36.06
N THR A 5 25.79 44.60 36.19
CA THR A 5 24.80 44.98 37.20
C THR A 5 23.37 44.93 36.65
N GLN A 6 22.37 44.90 37.53
CA GLN A 6 20.97 45.01 37.18
C GLN A 6 20.64 46.27 36.37
N THR A 7 21.38 47.35 36.62
CA THR A 7 21.26 48.63 35.89
C THR A 7 21.73 48.47 34.45
N ASP A 8 22.82 47.73 34.23
CA ASP A 8 23.35 47.47 32.89
C ASP A 8 22.37 46.57 32.07
N ILE A 9 21.78 45.57 32.72
CA ILE A 9 20.78 44.69 32.09
C ILE A 9 19.55 45.52 31.71
N LYS A 10 19.06 46.36 32.60
CA LYS A 10 17.90 47.20 32.33
C LYS A 10 18.16 48.21 31.19
N LYS A 11 19.33 48.82 31.17
CA LYS A 11 19.74 49.73 30.11
C LYS A 11 19.82 49.00 28.77
N TYR A 12 20.41 47.81 28.72
CA TYR A 12 20.50 47.02 27.51
C TYR A 12 19.10 46.63 26.99
N TYR A 13 18.21 46.21 27.88
CA TYR A 13 16.83 45.92 27.52
C TYR A 13 16.08 47.13 26.95
N ASP A 14 16.24 48.31 27.62
CA ASP A 14 15.58 49.54 27.19
C ASP A 14 16.08 50.04 25.84
N ASP A 15 17.37 49.85 25.56
CA ASP A 15 18.01 50.24 24.30
C ASP A 15 17.68 49.24 23.15
N HIS A 16 17.25 48.02 23.49
CA HIS A 16 17.03 46.94 22.51
C HIS A 16 15.61 46.35 22.57
N LYS A 17 14.63 47.12 23.04
CA LYS A 17 13.23 46.66 23.24
C LYS A 17 12.62 45.95 22.00
N GLU A 18 12.95 46.42 20.82
CA GLU A 18 12.44 45.80 19.59
C GLU A 18 12.97 44.37 19.38
N ALA A 19 14.18 44.05 19.84
CA ALA A 19 14.76 42.71 19.75
C ALA A 19 14.09 41.72 20.73
N PHE A 20 13.44 42.23 21.77
CA PHE A 20 12.71 41.42 22.77
C PHE A 20 11.19 41.40 22.53
N LYS A 21 10.73 42.04 21.46
CA LYS A 21 9.33 42.06 21.12
C LYS A 21 8.86 40.66 20.71
N GLN A 22 7.98 40.08 21.48
CA GLN A 22 7.36 38.78 21.16
C GLN A 22 6.02 39.03 20.46
N GLY A 23 5.72 38.17 19.51
CA GLY A 23 4.38 38.12 18.91
C GLY A 23 3.34 37.80 19.98
N ALA A 24 2.07 38.09 19.70
CA ALA A 24 0.98 37.71 20.58
C ALA A 24 0.97 36.17 20.73
N SER A 25 1.07 35.71 21.96
CA SER A 25 0.92 34.29 22.31
C SER A 25 -0.35 34.06 23.13
N ARG A 26 -0.86 32.84 23.06
CA ARG A 26 -1.97 32.38 23.87
C ARG A 26 -1.63 31.01 24.41
N ASP A 27 -1.89 30.80 25.68
CA ASP A 27 -1.87 29.46 26.28
C ASP A 27 -3.28 28.87 26.10
N ILE A 28 -3.32 27.65 25.60
CA ILE A 28 -4.58 26.95 25.33
C ILE A 28 -4.58 25.68 26.17
N GLU A 29 -5.64 25.51 26.93
CA GLU A 29 -5.98 24.23 27.58
C GLU A 29 -7.13 23.59 26.81
N TYR A 30 -7.03 22.28 26.51
CA TYR A 30 -8.08 21.55 25.80
C TYR A 30 -8.30 20.18 26.40
N VAL A 31 -9.52 19.68 26.27
CA VAL A 31 -9.90 18.31 26.60
C VAL A 31 -10.37 17.61 25.34
N VAL A 32 -9.85 16.41 25.09
CA VAL A 32 -10.22 15.57 23.94
C VAL A 32 -11.26 14.55 24.39
N PHE A 33 -12.31 14.41 23.62
CA PHE A 33 -13.30 13.37 23.75
C PHE A 33 -13.16 12.44 22.54
N ASP A 34 -12.51 11.32 22.71
CA ASP A 34 -12.34 10.33 21.64
C ASP A 34 -13.69 9.69 21.31
N VAL A 35 -13.96 9.55 20.03
CA VAL A 35 -15.14 8.86 19.51
C VAL A 35 -14.68 7.48 19.04
N MET A 36 -14.90 6.47 19.87
CA MET A 36 -14.62 5.07 19.57
C MET A 36 -15.93 4.35 19.25
N PRO A 37 -15.92 3.32 18.38
CA PRO A 37 -17.11 2.49 18.17
C PRO A 37 -17.63 1.90 19.49
N SER A 38 -18.94 1.84 19.64
CA SER A 38 -19.60 1.22 20.78
C SER A 38 -19.74 -0.29 20.59
N ASP A 39 -20.11 -1.01 21.64
CA ASP A 39 -20.39 -2.45 21.58
C ASP A 39 -21.53 -2.75 20.57
N GLU A 40 -22.51 -1.85 20.44
CA GLU A 40 -23.58 -1.95 19.45
C GLU A 40 -23.04 -1.80 18.01
N ASP A 41 -22.09 -0.88 17.80
CA ASP A 41 -21.45 -0.69 16.50
C ASP A 41 -20.68 -1.94 16.09
N TYR A 42 -19.94 -2.57 17.03
CA TYR A 42 -19.26 -3.84 16.79
C TYR A 42 -20.24 -4.99 16.52
N ALA A 43 -21.36 -5.04 17.24
CA ALA A 43 -22.38 -6.08 17.03
C ALA A 43 -23.09 -5.94 15.68
N GLU A 44 -23.31 -4.72 15.19
CA GLU A 44 -23.87 -4.47 13.88
C GLU A 44 -22.86 -4.80 12.77
N ALA A 45 -21.63 -4.32 12.90
CA ALA A 45 -20.53 -4.65 11.97
C ALA A 45 -20.31 -6.15 11.85
N LYS A 46 -20.33 -6.87 12.99
CA LYS A 46 -20.22 -8.35 12.98
C LYS A 46 -21.30 -9.03 12.15
N ARG A 47 -22.55 -8.60 12.28
CA ARG A 47 -23.66 -9.17 11.48
C ARG A 47 -23.46 -8.93 9.99
N MET A 48 -23.07 -7.70 9.61
CA MET A 48 -22.78 -7.39 8.21
C MET A 48 -21.62 -8.24 7.67
N VAL A 49 -20.58 -8.42 8.45
CA VAL A 49 -19.41 -9.21 8.04
C VAL A 49 -19.73 -10.72 7.98
N ASP A 50 -20.60 -11.22 8.87
CA ASP A 50 -21.07 -12.61 8.79
C ASP A 50 -21.88 -12.86 7.50
N ASP A 51 -22.74 -11.92 7.08
CA ASP A 51 -23.46 -11.99 5.81
C ASP A 51 -22.49 -11.93 4.61
N ILE A 52 -21.52 -11.02 4.63
CA ILE A 52 -20.44 -10.92 3.63
C ILE A 52 -19.66 -12.25 3.55
N ALA A 53 -19.31 -12.83 4.69
CA ALA A 53 -18.56 -14.10 4.73
C ALA A 53 -19.37 -15.25 4.12
N ALA A 54 -20.68 -15.33 4.39
CA ALA A 54 -21.55 -16.34 3.81
C ALA A 54 -21.64 -16.25 2.28
N GLU A 55 -21.80 -15.03 1.75
CA GLU A 55 -21.79 -14.79 0.30
C GLU A 55 -20.43 -15.04 -0.32
N PHE A 56 -19.37 -14.60 0.35
CA PHE A 56 -17.99 -14.77 -0.09
C PHE A 56 -17.60 -16.24 -0.19
N ALA A 57 -18.06 -17.08 0.75
CA ALA A 57 -17.85 -18.52 0.72
C ALA A 57 -18.42 -19.18 -0.55
N GLY A 58 -19.55 -18.69 -1.05
CA GLY A 58 -20.22 -19.19 -2.25
C GLY A 58 -19.79 -18.58 -3.57
N SER A 59 -18.91 -17.57 -3.56
CA SER A 59 -18.53 -16.85 -4.79
C SER A 59 -17.63 -17.68 -5.70
N ASP A 60 -17.97 -17.76 -7.00
CA ASP A 60 -17.11 -18.37 -8.02
C ASP A 60 -15.92 -17.49 -8.43
N ALA A 61 -15.94 -16.20 -8.06
CA ALA A 61 -14.90 -15.21 -8.35
C ALA A 61 -14.45 -14.47 -7.09
N PRO A 62 -13.70 -15.12 -6.17
CA PRO A 62 -13.36 -14.55 -4.85
C PRO A 62 -12.64 -13.20 -4.92
N MET A 63 -11.69 -13.04 -5.83
CA MET A 63 -10.95 -11.79 -5.98
C MET A 63 -11.84 -10.64 -6.46
N GLN A 64 -12.75 -10.89 -7.39
CA GLN A 64 -13.72 -9.89 -7.84
C GLN A 64 -14.69 -9.53 -6.73
N TYR A 65 -15.19 -10.52 -5.97
CA TYR A 65 -16.05 -10.29 -4.83
C TYR A 65 -15.37 -9.40 -3.79
N ALA A 66 -14.13 -9.72 -3.41
CA ALA A 66 -13.35 -8.92 -2.48
C ALA A 66 -13.13 -7.49 -2.99
N THR A 67 -12.86 -7.32 -4.29
CA THR A 67 -12.68 -5.98 -4.89
C THR A 67 -13.93 -5.11 -4.80
N LEU A 68 -15.11 -5.70 -4.82
CA LEU A 68 -16.39 -4.98 -4.77
C LEU A 68 -16.89 -4.72 -3.34
N ASN A 69 -16.52 -5.57 -2.37
CA ASN A 69 -17.09 -5.56 -1.03
C ASN A 69 -16.09 -5.18 0.07
N SER A 70 -14.81 -5.07 -0.24
CA SER A 70 -13.79 -4.64 0.72
C SER A 70 -13.67 -3.13 0.77
N GLN A 71 -13.50 -2.56 1.96
CA GLN A 71 -13.21 -1.13 2.14
C GLN A 71 -11.78 -0.78 1.72
N THR A 72 -10.86 -1.74 1.75
CA THR A 72 -9.51 -1.59 1.23
C THR A 72 -9.33 -2.43 -0.03
N LYS A 73 -8.56 -1.94 -0.99
CA LYS A 73 -8.31 -2.68 -2.23
C LYS A 73 -7.58 -3.99 -1.91
N PRO A 74 -8.12 -5.16 -2.29
CA PRO A 74 -7.47 -6.44 -2.09
C PRO A 74 -6.15 -6.51 -2.86
N ASP A 75 -5.18 -7.22 -2.29
CA ASP A 75 -3.94 -7.54 -2.97
C ASP A 75 -4.16 -8.70 -3.95
N ALA A 76 -3.84 -8.47 -5.22
CA ALA A 76 -4.01 -9.46 -6.29
C ALA A 76 -2.73 -10.29 -6.55
N ASN A 77 -1.68 -10.12 -5.75
CA ASN A 77 -0.43 -10.83 -5.92
C ASN A 77 -0.53 -12.30 -5.52
N TYR A 78 0.44 -13.09 -6.00
CA TYR A 78 0.61 -14.49 -5.64
C TYR A 78 1.80 -14.65 -4.70
N TYR A 79 1.58 -15.36 -3.60
CA TYR A 79 2.53 -15.55 -2.52
C TYR A 79 2.92 -17.02 -2.35
N GLY A 80 4.17 -17.26 -1.98
CA GLY A 80 4.64 -18.57 -1.54
C GLY A 80 4.18 -18.87 -0.11
N GLU A 81 4.38 -20.10 0.33
CA GLU A 81 3.99 -20.55 1.67
C GLU A 81 4.70 -19.76 2.78
N ASP A 82 5.96 -19.40 2.59
CA ASP A 82 6.79 -18.64 3.52
C ASP A 82 6.53 -17.12 3.51
N GLU A 83 5.78 -16.64 2.53
CA GLU A 83 5.39 -15.22 2.39
C GLU A 83 4.03 -14.92 3.04
N LEU A 84 3.26 -15.95 3.40
CA LEU A 84 1.94 -15.85 4.03
C LEU A 84 2.03 -16.03 5.55
N SER A 85 1.00 -15.54 6.28
CA SER A 85 0.82 -15.93 7.67
C SER A 85 0.60 -17.44 7.78
N ALA A 86 0.94 -18.04 8.93
CA ALA A 86 0.77 -19.47 9.14
C ALA A 86 -0.65 -19.95 8.89
N GLU A 87 -1.66 -19.14 9.22
CA GLU A 87 -3.08 -19.42 8.98
C GLU A 87 -3.40 -19.47 7.48
N LEU A 88 -3.01 -18.41 6.73
CA LEU A 88 -3.26 -18.33 5.29
C LEU A 88 -2.44 -19.36 4.50
N ALA A 89 -1.22 -19.65 4.95
CA ALA A 89 -0.42 -20.74 4.37
C ALA A 89 -1.09 -22.12 4.57
N ALA A 90 -1.63 -22.37 5.75
CA ALA A 90 -2.36 -23.61 6.02
C ALA A 90 -3.63 -23.73 5.16
N LEU A 91 -4.37 -22.64 4.94
CA LEU A 91 -5.51 -22.60 4.04
C LEU A 91 -5.13 -22.88 2.58
N ALA A 92 -4.06 -22.26 2.09
CA ALA A 92 -3.67 -22.32 0.68
C ALA A 92 -2.92 -23.60 0.30
N PHE A 93 -2.11 -24.13 1.21
CA PHE A 93 -1.16 -25.21 0.93
C PHE A 93 -1.37 -26.44 1.79
N GLY A 94 -2.17 -26.33 2.87
CA GLY A 94 -2.51 -27.44 3.76
C GLY A 94 -3.47 -28.45 3.15
N ASN A 95 -3.64 -29.57 3.83
CA ASN A 95 -4.52 -30.66 3.39
C ASN A 95 -5.90 -30.62 4.06
N GLY A 96 -6.25 -29.53 4.74
CA GLY A 96 -7.45 -29.42 5.57
C GLY A 96 -8.77 -29.27 4.80
N GLY A 97 -8.72 -28.93 3.51
CA GLY A 97 -9.92 -28.71 2.69
C GLY A 97 -10.64 -27.38 2.99
N GLU A 98 -10.26 -26.67 4.04
CA GLU A 98 -10.73 -25.32 4.31
C GLU A 98 -10.06 -24.35 3.33
N THR A 99 -10.85 -23.46 2.75
CA THR A 99 -10.37 -22.46 1.78
C THR A 99 -10.63 -21.02 2.24
N MET A 100 -11.22 -20.83 3.42
CA MET A 100 -11.60 -19.54 3.97
C MET A 100 -11.26 -19.45 5.46
N SER A 101 -10.86 -18.25 5.90
CA SER A 101 -10.60 -17.87 7.28
C SER A 101 -11.37 -16.61 7.65
N GLY A 102 -11.77 -16.52 8.89
CA GLY A 102 -12.52 -15.40 9.45
C GLY A 102 -14.03 -15.63 9.47
N PRO A 103 -14.81 -14.61 9.85
CA PRO A 103 -14.42 -13.24 10.22
C PRO A 103 -13.55 -13.16 11.47
N THR A 104 -12.42 -12.46 11.36
CA THR A 104 -11.49 -12.21 12.47
C THR A 104 -11.43 -10.71 12.75
N LEU A 105 -11.58 -10.31 14.02
CA LEU A 105 -11.48 -8.92 14.45
C LEU A 105 -10.06 -8.64 14.96
N ASN A 106 -9.41 -7.64 14.35
CA ASN A 106 -8.12 -7.13 14.78
C ASN A 106 -8.24 -5.61 15.01
N GLY A 107 -8.21 -5.19 16.26
CA GLY A 107 -8.48 -3.79 16.60
C GLY A 107 -9.91 -3.39 16.25
N ASP A 108 -10.08 -2.50 15.31
CA ASP A 108 -11.37 -2.01 14.80
C ASP A 108 -11.71 -2.52 13.39
N GLU A 109 -10.96 -3.52 12.88
CA GLU A 109 -11.14 -4.05 11.54
C GLU A 109 -11.43 -5.55 11.55
N TYR A 110 -12.54 -5.94 10.90
CA TYR A 110 -12.84 -7.33 10.55
C TYR A 110 -12.18 -7.70 9.24
N THR A 111 -11.62 -8.91 9.20
CA THR A 111 -11.05 -9.51 7.99
C THR A 111 -11.67 -10.86 7.72
N VAL A 112 -11.98 -11.12 6.44
CA VAL A 112 -12.37 -12.44 5.92
C VAL A 112 -11.47 -12.72 4.74
N SER A 113 -10.75 -13.83 4.79
CA SER A 113 -9.81 -14.22 3.74
C SER A 113 -10.22 -15.54 3.10
N ARG A 114 -10.06 -15.63 1.78
CA ARG A 114 -10.35 -16.84 1.01
C ARG A 114 -9.26 -17.11 -0.02
N VAL A 115 -8.87 -18.35 -0.19
CA VAL A 115 -8.01 -18.76 -1.30
C VAL A 115 -8.75 -18.55 -2.62
N ALA A 116 -8.23 -17.66 -3.45
CA ALA A 116 -8.81 -17.33 -4.74
C ALA A 116 -8.27 -18.24 -5.85
N ASP A 117 -6.97 -18.50 -5.83
CA ASP A 117 -6.31 -19.36 -6.81
C ASP A 117 -5.02 -19.96 -6.24
N VAL A 118 -4.65 -21.15 -6.70
CA VAL A 118 -3.35 -21.78 -6.41
C VAL A 118 -2.77 -22.32 -7.69
N ARG A 119 -1.59 -21.84 -8.06
CA ARG A 119 -0.94 -22.26 -9.31
C ARG A 119 0.57 -22.39 -9.20
N MET A 120 1.16 -23.07 -10.17
CA MET A 120 2.60 -23.17 -10.33
C MET A 120 3.11 -21.95 -11.10
N MET A 121 3.98 -21.15 -10.48
CA MET A 121 4.61 -20.00 -11.13
C MET A 121 6.03 -19.77 -10.63
N PRO A 122 6.88 -19.11 -11.41
CA PRO A 122 8.22 -18.76 -10.98
C PRO A 122 8.19 -17.88 -9.73
N ASP A 123 9.03 -18.20 -8.78
CA ASP A 123 9.21 -17.39 -7.57
C ASP A 123 10.04 -16.15 -7.81
N THR A 124 11.07 -16.29 -8.63
CA THR A 124 12.02 -15.24 -8.94
C THR A 124 12.14 -15.04 -10.44
N LEU A 125 12.08 -13.79 -10.86
CA LEU A 125 12.30 -13.32 -12.21
C LEU A 125 13.55 -12.44 -12.24
N GLY A 126 14.13 -12.23 -13.42
CA GLY A 126 15.17 -11.22 -13.67
C GLY A 126 14.93 -10.61 -15.03
N ALA A 127 15.08 -9.31 -15.14
CA ALA A 127 14.85 -8.61 -16.39
C ALA A 127 15.75 -7.37 -16.52
N LYS A 128 15.91 -6.93 -17.75
CA LYS A 128 16.37 -5.58 -18.07
C LYS A 128 15.20 -4.79 -18.66
N HIS A 129 15.16 -3.48 -18.43
CA HIS A 129 14.11 -2.64 -19.00
C HIS A 129 14.63 -1.31 -19.55
N ILE A 130 13.90 -0.76 -20.50
CA ILE A 130 14.01 0.61 -21.01
C ILE A 130 12.65 1.24 -20.84
N LEU A 131 12.52 2.23 -19.97
CA LEU A 131 11.25 2.94 -19.78
C LEU A 131 11.11 4.07 -20.79
N LEU A 132 10.04 4.06 -21.57
CA LEU A 132 9.69 5.07 -22.55
C LEU A 132 8.42 5.80 -22.13
N GLN A 133 8.24 7.01 -22.65
CA GLN A 133 6.99 7.75 -22.47
C GLN A 133 5.86 7.12 -23.30
N LYS A 134 4.61 7.33 -22.85
CA LYS A 134 3.44 6.95 -23.64
C LYS A 134 3.46 7.66 -24.99
N GLY A 135 3.05 6.96 -26.04
CA GLY A 135 3.07 7.48 -27.42
C GLY A 135 4.38 7.23 -28.19
N GLN A 136 5.34 6.51 -27.59
CA GLN A 136 6.61 6.16 -28.22
C GLN A 136 6.66 4.72 -28.75
N GLU A 137 5.53 4.17 -29.21
CA GLU A 137 5.38 2.78 -29.66
C GLU A 137 6.38 2.45 -30.78
N LYS A 138 6.55 3.36 -31.76
CA LYS A 138 7.50 3.17 -32.87
C LYS A 138 8.95 3.08 -32.39
N LEU A 139 9.31 3.84 -31.36
CA LEU A 139 10.64 3.75 -30.76
C LEU A 139 10.80 2.44 -30.02
N ALA A 140 9.77 2.02 -29.26
CA ALA A 140 9.77 0.73 -28.57
C ALA A 140 9.98 -0.44 -29.54
N ASP A 141 9.25 -0.47 -30.66
CA ASP A 141 9.39 -1.49 -31.71
C ASP A 141 10.79 -1.48 -32.32
N SER A 142 11.37 -0.29 -32.56
CA SER A 142 12.71 -0.14 -33.11
C SER A 142 13.77 -0.68 -32.14
N LEU A 143 13.62 -0.40 -30.83
CA LEU A 143 14.51 -0.90 -29.79
C LEU A 143 14.41 -2.42 -29.65
N VAL A 144 13.20 -2.97 -29.68
CA VAL A 144 12.99 -4.44 -29.68
C VAL A 144 13.70 -5.08 -30.87
N ALA A 145 13.53 -4.52 -32.06
CA ALA A 145 14.19 -5.03 -33.27
C ALA A 145 15.74 -4.94 -33.18
N ALA A 146 16.26 -3.83 -32.67
CA ALA A 146 17.71 -3.65 -32.49
C ALA A 146 18.29 -4.65 -31.48
N ILE A 147 17.65 -4.82 -30.33
CA ILE A 147 18.09 -5.75 -29.29
C ILE A 147 18.05 -7.20 -29.80
N ARG A 148 16.97 -7.58 -30.49
CA ARG A 148 16.85 -8.90 -31.12
C ARG A 148 17.93 -9.16 -32.17
N SER A 149 18.43 -8.09 -32.81
CA SER A 149 19.54 -8.15 -33.78
C SER A 149 20.93 -8.13 -33.14
N GLY A 150 21.01 -8.10 -31.80
CA GLY A 150 22.26 -8.16 -31.05
C GLY A 150 22.83 -6.81 -30.63
N ALA A 151 22.06 -5.71 -30.71
CA ALA A 151 22.50 -4.43 -30.15
C ALA A 151 22.67 -4.52 -28.62
N ASP A 152 23.61 -3.74 -28.10
CA ASP A 152 23.85 -3.71 -26.65
C ASP A 152 22.68 -3.05 -25.90
N PHE A 153 22.04 -3.83 -25.06
CA PHE A 153 20.89 -3.37 -24.25
C PHE A 153 21.27 -2.20 -23.33
N ALA A 154 22.45 -2.26 -22.71
CA ALA A 154 22.89 -1.24 -21.76
C ALA A 154 23.10 0.12 -22.46
N ALA A 155 23.70 0.13 -23.63
CA ALA A 155 23.86 1.35 -24.42
C ALA A 155 22.50 1.94 -24.82
N LEU A 156 21.58 1.11 -25.33
CA LEU A 156 20.23 1.56 -25.69
C LEU A 156 19.43 2.04 -24.48
N ALA A 157 19.61 1.44 -23.32
CA ALA A 157 18.97 1.88 -22.09
C ALA A 157 19.47 3.26 -21.65
N LEU A 158 20.77 3.49 -21.67
CA LEU A 158 21.38 4.78 -21.35
C LEU A 158 20.93 5.90 -22.27
N ASP A 159 20.77 5.60 -23.58
CA ASP A 159 20.42 6.61 -24.59
C ASP A 159 18.92 6.93 -24.62
N ASN A 160 18.05 5.98 -24.24
CA ASN A 160 16.61 6.10 -24.51
C ASN A 160 15.71 6.03 -23.26
N SER A 161 16.19 5.49 -22.11
CA SER A 161 15.34 5.28 -20.97
C SER A 161 14.99 6.59 -20.26
N PHE A 162 13.70 6.75 -19.95
CA PHE A 162 13.21 7.81 -19.09
C PHE A 162 13.46 7.54 -17.59
N ASP A 163 13.74 6.28 -17.23
CA ASP A 163 14.15 5.91 -15.88
C ASP A 163 15.61 6.29 -15.65
N ARG A 164 15.85 7.19 -14.69
CA ARG A 164 17.19 7.66 -14.38
C ARG A 164 18.05 6.63 -13.63
N SER A 165 17.49 5.56 -13.11
CA SER A 165 18.24 4.50 -12.46
C SER A 165 19.19 3.78 -13.45
N VAL A 166 18.92 3.90 -14.76
CA VAL A 166 19.79 3.33 -15.81
C VAL A 166 21.25 3.81 -15.75
N PHE A 167 21.50 5.02 -15.22
CA PHE A 167 22.88 5.51 -15.02
C PHE A 167 23.67 4.72 -13.96
N GLN A 168 22.97 3.95 -13.12
CA GLN A 168 23.57 3.12 -12.07
C GLN A 168 23.54 1.64 -12.43
N ASN A 169 22.43 1.17 -13.05
CA ASN A 169 22.17 -0.24 -13.29
C ASN A 169 22.17 -0.63 -14.78
N SER A 170 22.34 0.33 -15.71
CA SER A 170 22.32 0.09 -17.16
C SER A 170 21.02 -0.61 -17.63
N GLY A 171 19.92 -0.31 -16.94
CA GLY A 171 18.61 -0.91 -17.19
C GLY A 171 18.43 -2.31 -16.59
N ASP A 172 19.38 -2.86 -15.86
CA ASP A 172 19.27 -4.17 -15.21
C ASP A 172 18.49 -4.03 -13.88
N LEU A 173 17.33 -4.66 -13.81
CA LEU A 173 16.49 -4.71 -12.61
C LEU A 173 16.98 -5.75 -11.59
N GLY A 174 17.99 -6.55 -11.96
CA GLY A 174 18.44 -7.67 -11.16
C GLY A 174 17.38 -8.75 -11.03
N ARG A 175 17.36 -9.40 -9.87
CA ARG A 175 16.35 -10.43 -9.53
C ARG A 175 15.30 -9.85 -8.60
N PHE A 176 14.03 -10.18 -8.87
CA PHE A 176 12.87 -9.71 -8.12
C PHE A 176 11.80 -10.79 -8.06
N THR A 177 10.90 -10.69 -7.10
CA THR A 177 9.70 -11.52 -7.04
C THR A 177 8.57 -10.89 -7.88
N PRO A 178 7.61 -11.69 -8.39
CA PRO A 178 6.46 -11.18 -9.13
C PRO A 178 5.68 -10.06 -8.41
N ALA A 179 5.61 -10.11 -7.08
CA ALA A 179 4.92 -9.11 -6.27
C ALA A 179 5.63 -7.72 -6.21
N GLN A 180 6.89 -7.62 -6.62
CA GLN A 180 7.66 -6.37 -6.56
C GLN A 180 7.50 -5.48 -7.80
N VAL A 181 6.81 -5.98 -8.82
CA VAL A 181 6.59 -5.26 -10.08
C VAL A 181 5.10 -5.21 -10.43
N PRO A 182 4.64 -4.27 -11.28
CA PRO A 182 3.24 -4.21 -11.70
C PRO A 182 2.75 -5.53 -12.33
N ALA A 183 1.46 -5.80 -12.18
CA ALA A 183 0.83 -7.04 -12.66
C ALA A 183 1.05 -7.26 -14.16
N GLU A 184 0.95 -6.19 -14.96
CA GLU A 184 1.14 -6.23 -16.41
C GLU A 184 2.56 -6.69 -16.79
N PHE A 185 3.55 -6.24 -16.00
CA PHE A 185 4.94 -6.67 -16.16
C PHE A 185 5.11 -8.16 -15.81
N THR A 186 4.52 -8.55 -14.69
CA THR A 186 4.53 -9.95 -14.23
C THR A 186 3.90 -10.88 -15.25
N ASP A 187 2.70 -10.56 -15.75
CA ASP A 187 1.97 -11.39 -16.70
C ASP A 187 2.75 -11.58 -18.00
N ALA A 188 3.36 -10.50 -18.52
CA ALA A 188 4.20 -10.57 -19.69
C ALA A 188 5.47 -11.42 -19.46
N ALA A 189 6.13 -11.26 -18.31
CA ALA A 189 7.31 -12.04 -17.95
C ALA A 189 6.99 -13.51 -17.73
N LEU A 190 5.82 -13.84 -17.19
CA LEU A 190 5.36 -15.21 -17.01
C LEU A 190 5.10 -15.91 -18.36
N ALA A 191 4.60 -15.18 -19.36
CA ALA A 191 4.35 -15.68 -20.70
C ALA A 191 5.65 -15.83 -21.55
N ALA A 192 6.68 -15.01 -21.28
CA ALA A 192 7.91 -14.97 -22.04
C ALA A 192 8.90 -16.09 -21.64
N ASN A 193 9.86 -16.38 -22.53
CA ASN A 193 11.01 -17.23 -22.24
C ASN A 193 12.24 -16.38 -21.90
N VAL A 194 13.23 -16.95 -21.20
CA VAL A 194 14.49 -16.27 -20.95
C VAL A 194 15.19 -15.94 -22.30
N GLY A 195 15.55 -14.68 -22.46
CA GLY A 195 16.11 -14.12 -23.68
C GLY A 195 15.09 -13.37 -24.54
N ASP A 196 13.79 -13.57 -24.34
CA ASP A 196 12.77 -12.84 -25.10
C ASP A 196 12.81 -11.35 -24.80
N VAL A 197 12.53 -10.55 -25.86
CA VAL A 197 12.44 -9.11 -25.79
C VAL A 197 11.04 -8.67 -26.26
N TYR A 198 10.35 -7.91 -25.46
CA TYR A 198 8.94 -7.53 -25.67
C TYR A 198 8.65 -6.15 -25.09
N VAL A 199 7.48 -5.60 -25.40
CA VAL A 199 6.99 -4.33 -24.86
C VAL A 199 5.87 -4.59 -23.88
N VAL A 200 5.91 -3.91 -22.75
CA VAL A 200 4.83 -3.89 -21.72
C VAL A 200 4.34 -2.47 -21.58
N GLU A 201 3.02 -2.28 -21.64
CA GLU A 201 2.41 -1.01 -21.25
C GLU A 201 2.12 -1.05 -19.75
N SER A 202 2.52 -0.01 -19.03
CA SER A 202 2.32 0.15 -17.59
C SER A 202 1.84 1.57 -17.26
N PRO A 203 1.36 1.82 -16.03
CA PRO A 203 1.03 3.18 -15.60
C PRO A 203 2.19 4.18 -15.76
N ALA A 204 3.44 3.70 -15.62
CA ALA A 204 4.65 4.53 -15.76
C ALA A 204 5.00 4.87 -17.22
N GLY A 205 4.50 4.09 -18.21
CA GLY A 205 4.80 4.26 -19.63
C GLY A 205 4.98 2.92 -20.35
N LEU A 206 5.60 2.97 -21.52
CA LEU A 206 5.98 1.77 -22.28
C LEU A 206 7.32 1.26 -21.77
N GLN A 207 7.43 -0.04 -21.54
CA GLN A 207 8.68 -0.67 -21.12
C GLN A 207 9.12 -1.69 -22.17
N VAL A 208 10.28 -1.47 -22.76
CA VAL A 208 10.98 -2.51 -23.53
C VAL A 208 11.71 -3.40 -22.55
N VAL A 209 11.33 -4.67 -22.48
CA VAL A 209 11.80 -5.62 -21.46
C VAL A 209 12.55 -6.76 -22.13
N GLN A 210 13.68 -7.13 -21.56
CA GLN A 210 14.36 -8.39 -21.85
C GLN A 210 14.36 -9.27 -20.61
N LEU A 211 13.73 -10.45 -20.70
CA LEU A 211 13.73 -11.42 -19.61
C LEU A 211 15.11 -12.11 -19.52
N THR A 212 15.79 -11.95 -18.39
CA THR A 212 17.15 -12.49 -18.19
C THR A 212 17.19 -13.74 -17.33
N TYR A 213 16.17 -13.91 -16.48
CA TYR A 213 16.07 -15.06 -15.58
C TYR A 213 14.61 -15.42 -15.26
N LYS A 214 14.38 -16.70 -15.07
CA LYS A 214 13.10 -17.27 -14.63
C LYS A 214 13.39 -18.51 -13.80
N SER A 215 13.02 -18.50 -12.52
CA SER A 215 13.22 -19.65 -11.64
C SER A 215 12.32 -20.83 -12.04
N ARG A 216 12.59 -21.99 -11.49
CA ARG A 216 11.64 -23.12 -11.59
C ARG A 216 10.31 -22.74 -10.93
N PRO A 217 9.18 -23.15 -11.51
CA PRO A 217 7.89 -22.88 -10.91
C PRO A 217 7.75 -23.55 -9.54
N VAL A 218 7.19 -22.82 -8.59
CA VAL A 218 6.76 -23.30 -7.28
C VAL A 218 5.27 -23.03 -7.10
N ARG A 219 4.63 -23.69 -6.13
CA ARG A 219 3.22 -23.41 -5.81
C ARG A 219 3.11 -22.03 -5.17
N LYS A 220 2.23 -21.20 -5.70
CA LYS A 220 1.88 -19.90 -5.12
C LYS A 220 0.36 -19.75 -5.06
N ALA A 221 -0.09 -19.02 -4.05
CA ALA A 221 -1.51 -18.78 -3.80
C ALA A 221 -1.84 -17.29 -3.91
N GLN A 222 -3.01 -17.01 -4.45
CA GLN A 222 -3.64 -15.70 -4.40
C GLN A 222 -4.73 -15.74 -3.33
N ILE A 223 -4.68 -14.78 -2.40
CA ILE A 223 -5.63 -14.69 -1.30
C ILE A 223 -6.52 -13.46 -1.53
N ALA A 224 -7.80 -13.69 -1.65
CA ALA A 224 -8.80 -12.64 -1.66
C ALA A 224 -9.18 -12.31 -0.21
N THR A 225 -9.02 -11.06 0.20
CA THR A 225 -9.35 -10.61 1.55
C THR A 225 -10.36 -9.46 1.47
N VAL A 226 -11.44 -9.60 2.21
CA VAL A 226 -12.40 -8.53 2.47
C VAL A 226 -12.07 -7.94 3.84
N THR A 227 -11.92 -6.62 3.89
CA THR A 227 -11.70 -5.86 5.12
C THR A 227 -12.91 -4.95 5.37
N TYR A 228 -13.33 -4.90 6.63
CA TYR A 228 -14.44 -4.07 7.08
C TYR A 228 -14.07 -3.39 8.38
N LYS A 229 -13.86 -2.07 8.33
CA LYS A 229 -13.57 -1.27 9.51
C LYS A 229 -14.87 -0.94 10.25
N VAL A 230 -14.82 -1.04 11.56
CA VAL A 230 -15.93 -0.64 12.43
C VAL A 230 -15.82 0.85 12.70
N ASP A 231 -16.71 1.62 12.10
CA ASP A 231 -16.80 3.06 12.35
C ASP A 231 -17.87 3.37 13.41
N PRO A 232 -17.68 4.44 14.23
CA PRO A 232 -18.70 4.87 15.18
C PRO A 232 -19.98 5.29 14.46
N SER A 233 -21.13 4.78 14.89
CA SER A 233 -22.44 5.18 14.38
C SER A 233 -22.78 6.63 14.74
N ALA A 234 -23.79 7.19 14.08
CA ALA A 234 -24.31 8.50 14.40
C ALA A 234 -24.78 8.61 15.87
N ALA A 235 -25.31 7.53 16.45
CA ALA A 235 -25.71 7.46 17.85
C ALA A 235 -24.50 7.54 18.79
N THR A 236 -23.43 6.82 18.47
CA THR A 236 -22.17 6.85 19.22
C THR A 236 -21.53 8.24 19.17
N ILE A 237 -21.47 8.85 17.97
CA ILE A 237 -20.96 10.23 17.79
C ILE A 237 -21.79 11.21 18.59
N GLN A 238 -23.13 11.12 18.55
CA GLN A 238 -24.02 11.98 19.30
C GLN A 238 -23.84 11.85 20.81
N THR A 239 -23.60 10.63 21.32
CA THR A 239 -23.33 10.38 22.74
C THR A 239 -22.00 11.03 23.16
N ALA A 240 -20.95 10.93 22.37
CA ALA A 240 -19.68 11.60 22.63
C ALA A 240 -19.82 13.12 22.63
N TYR A 241 -20.57 13.67 21.65
CA TYR A 241 -20.89 15.10 21.61
C TYR A 241 -21.64 15.59 22.83
N GLN A 242 -22.65 14.83 23.31
CA GLN A 242 -23.39 15.17 24.54
C GLN A 242 -22.48 15.18 25.77
N LYS A 243 -21.55 14.23 25.89
CA LYS A 243 -20.56 14.21 26.98
C LYS A 243 -19.66 15.45 26.93
N ALA A 244 -19.16 15.81 25.73
CA ALA A 244 -18.33 17.00 25.54
C ALA A 244 -19.11 18.29 25.88
N SER A 245 -20.33 18.43 25.38
CA SER A 245 -21.20 19.59 25.68
C SER A 245 -21.55 19.71 27.19
N GLY A 246 -21.80 18.58 27.84
CA GLY A 246 -22.03 18.53 29.29
C GLY A 246 -20.80 18.97 30.08
N PHE A 247 -19.62 18.57 29.67
CA PHE A 247 -18.35 19.00 30.27
C PHE A 247 -18.16 20.53 30.15
N VAL A 248 -18.36 21.10 28.95
CA VAL A 248 -18.24 22.56 28.74
C VAL A 248 -19.21 23.33 29.61
N THR A 249 -20.46 22.86 29.71
CA THR A 249 -21.47 23.49 30.57
C THR A 249 -21.08 23.43 32.05
N ALA A 250 -20.57 22.30 32.51
CA ALA A 250 -20.10 22.11 33.88
C ALA A 250 -18.84 22.96 34.19
N ALA A 251 -17.98 23.16 33.22
CA ALA A 251 -16.80 24.02 33.34
C ALA A 251 -17.11 25.54 33.26
N GLY A 252 -18.36 25.92 33.01
CA GLY A 252 -18.80 27.32 32.91
C GLY A 252 -18.36 28.03 31.64
N GLY A 253 -17.99 27.27 30.59
CA GLY A 253 -17.56 27.79 29.29
C GLY A 253 -18.65 27.70 28.23
N THR A 254 -18.38 28.32 27.08
CA THR A 254 -19.11 28.15 25.84
C THR A 254 -18.24 27.42 24.85
N MET A 255 -18.82 26.50 24.09
CA MET A 255 -18.12 25.91 22.93
C MET A 255 -18.08 26.96 21.81
N GLU A 256 -16.86 27.37 21.41
CA GLU A 256 -16.58 28.14 20.20
C GLU A 256 -16.09 27.23 19.08
#